data_4bff58d85d1323cfbd6affd8e8a9d463
#
_entry.id   4bff58d85d1323cfbd6affd8e8a9d463
#
_cell.length_a   1.000
_cell.length_b   1.000
_cell.length_c   1.000
_cell.angle_alpha   90.00
_cell.angle_beta   90.00
_cell.angle_gamma   90.00
#
_symmetry.space_group_name_H-M   'P 1'
#
loop_
_entity.id
_entity.type
_entity.pdbx_description
1 polymer ?
#
loop_
_entity_poly.entity_id
_entity_poly.type
_entity_poly.pdbx_seq_one_letter_code
_entity_poly.pdbx_strand_id
1 'polypeptide(L)'
;MLKLDGVHKKFKSALVAEKISVDLGPCTYGLLGRNGSGKTTLLRCITRVEKVNGGRIVYTDGDGREVKDYLDHIGYLPQNFDVFPELTAYEVLQFFANLKGYKITEEEIDHLLEILNLSPQRDMTVKTLSGGMKRRLGIAQALIGDPDVLLLDEPTAGLDPEERLNFKNVIRRIKGDRCVVLSTHIITDIESLCDRILVLCDGRITAFDSCGALADVARGKVYAVESTADLATPFHSM
;
A
#
# COMPACT_ATOMS: atom_id res chain seq x y z
N MET A 1 4.13 -7.89 14.25
CA MET A 1 2.99 -8.47 13.48
C MET A 1 1.78 -7.55 13.62
N LEU A 2 1.15 -7.18 12.51
CA LEU A 2 -0.06 -6.34 12.51
C LEU A 2 -1.31 -7.24 12.48
N LYS A 3 -2.25 -7.02 13.38
CA LYS A 3 -3.49 -7.78 13.49
C LYS A 3 -4.72 -6.88 13.42
N LEU A 4 -5.63 -7.20 12.53
CA LEU A 4 -6.98 -6.67 12.50
C LEU A 4 -7.90 -7.69 13.18
N ASP A 5 -8.67 -7.27 14.19
CA ASP A 5 -9.54 -8.15 14.98
C ASP A 5 -10.96 -7.59 14.97
N GLY A 6 -11.83 -8.19 14.15
CA GLY A 6 -13.23 -7.81 14.01
C GLY A 6 -13.44 -6.37 13.51
N VAL A 7 -12.51 -5.83 12.73
CA VAL A 7 -12.56 -4.43 12.27
C VAL A 7 -13.83 -4.16 11.49
N HIS A 8 -14.60 -3.19 11.96
CA HIS A 8 -15.83 -2.72 11.33
C HIS A 8 -15.73 -1.23 11.01
N LYS A 9 -16.06 -0.87 9.75
CA LYS A 9 -16.09 0.53 9.31
C LYS A 9 -17.26 0.77 8.37
N LYS A 10 -18.03 1.82 8.68
CA LYS A 10 -19.17 2.26 7.89
C LYS A 10 -19.19 3.78 7.78
N PHE A 11 -19.48 4.31 6.60
CA PHE A 11 -19.76 5.72 6.38
C PHE A 11 -21.25 5.88 6.00
N LYS A 12 -22.05 6.52 6.86
CA LYS A 12 -23.52 6.66 6.65
C LYS A 12 -24.13 5.30 6.26
N SER A 13 -24.48 5.11 4.98
CA SER A 13 -25.02 3.86 4.44
C SER A 13 -24.00 2.93 3.79
N ALA A 14 -22.77 3.41 3.52
CA ALA A 14 -21.74 2.64 2.84
C ALA A 14 -20.95 1.77 3.82
N LEU A 15 -21.08 0.45 3.72
CA LEU A 15 -20.28 -0.53 4.46
C LEU A 15 -18.91 -0.66 3.77
N VAL A 16 -17.83 -0.46 4.52
CA VAL A 16 -16.46 -0.53 4.04
C VAL A 16 -15.71 -1.74 4.58
N ALA A 17 -15.94 -2.07 5.84
CA ALA A 17 -15.38 -3.24 6.50
C ALA A 17 -16.43 -3.88 7.40
N GLU A 18 -16.66 -5.18 7.22
CA GLU A 18 -17.61 -5.96 7.99
C GLU A 18 -16.87 -7.03 8.81
N LYS A 19 -16.49 -6.67 10.03
CA LYS A 19 -15.79 -7.57 10.96
C LYS A 19 -14.54 -8.25 10.35
N ILE A 20 -13.70 -7.46 9.69
CA ILE A 20 -12.47 -7.95 9.08
C ILE A 20 -11.52 -8.44 10.18
N SER A 21 -11.10 -9.70 10.09
CA SER A 21 -10.07 -10.28 10.95
C SER A 21 -8.98 -10.90 10.06
N VAL A 22 -7.75 -10.42 10.22
CA VAL A 22 -6.58 -10.91 9.48
C VAL A 22 -5.31 -10.60 10.26
N ASP A 23 -4.38 -11.54 10.23
CA ASP A 23 -3.04 -11.41 10.82
C ASP A 23 -2.02 -11.21 9.69
N LEU A 24 -1.24 -10.12 9.77
CA LEU A 24 -0.27 -9.69 8.78
C LEU A 24 1.14 -9.74 9.38
N GLY A 25 1.89 -10.76 9.03
CA GLY A 25 3.30 -10.92 9.41
C GLY A 25 4.25 -10.38 8.34
N PRO A 26 5.57 -10.62 8.47
CA PRO A 26 6.58 -10.24 7.49
C PRO A 26 6.33 -10.94 6.16
N CYS A 27 5.73 -10.23 5.21
CA CYS A 27 5.33 -10.73 3.90
C CYS A 27 4.84 -9.56 3.04
N THR A 28 4.87 -9.69 1.73
CA THR A 28 4.25 -8.72 0.82
C THR A 28 2.83 -9.14 0.47
N TYR A 29 1.87 -8.35 0.90
CA TYR A 29 0.44 -8.56 0.67
C TYR A 29 -0.08 -7.63 -0.42
N GLY A 30 -0.79 -8.19 -1.40
CA GLY A 30 -1.58 -7.43 -2.35
C GLY A 30 -3.02 -7.28 -1.86
N LEU A 31 -3.44 -6.07 -1.52
CA LEU A 31 -4.84 -5.77 -1.18
C LEU A 31 -5.60 -5.46 -2.47
N LEU A 32 -6.22 -6.49 -3.04
CA LEU A 32 -6.98 -6.42 -4.29
C LEU A 32 -8.44 -6.05 -4.03
N GLY A 33 -9.01 -5.23 -4.88
CA GLY A 33 -10.43 -4.89 -4.86
C GLY A 33 -10.78 -3.84 -5.89
N ARG A 34 -12.04 -3.80 -6.29
CA ARG A 34 -12.55 -2.78 -7.23
C ARG A 34 -12.35 -1.37 -6.69
N ASN A 35 -12.39 -0.37 -7.57
CA ASN A 35 -12.44 1.02 -7.13
C ASN A 35 -13.68 1.23 -6.25
N GLY A 36 -13.48 1.91 -5.11
CA GLY A 36 -14.55 2.11 -4.12
C GLY A 36 -14.82 0.93 -3.18
N SER A 37 -14.09 -0.20 -3.27
CA SER A 37 -14.28 -1.34 -2.34
C SER A 37 -13.84 -1.06 -0.90
N GLY A 38 -13.14 0.06 -0.63
CA GLY A 38 -12.73 0.45 0.71
C GLY A 38 -11.26 0.21 1.04
N LYS A 39 -10.40 -0.15 0.07
CA LYS A 39 -8.95 -0.38 0.28
C LYS A 39 -8.28 0.80 0.99
N THR A 40 -8.37 2.00 0.42
CA THR A 40 -7.84 3.24 1.00
C THR A 40 -8.37 3.49 2.41
N THR A 41 -9.67 3.26 2.63
CA THR A 41 -10.29 3.45 3.94
C THR A 41 -9.74 2.46 4.97
N LEU A 42 -9.54 1.20 4.57
CA LEU A 42 -8.93 0.19 5.45
C LEU A 42 -7.50 0.59 5.84
N LEU A 43 -6.67 1.02 4.86
CA LEU A 43 -5.32 1.52 5.14
C LEU A 43 -5.35 2.75 6.07
N ARG A 44 -6.29 3.68 5.86
CA ARG A 44 -6.50 4.84 6.74
C ARG A 44 -6.96 4.44 8.15
N CYS A 45 -7.73 3.37 8.30
CA CYS A 45 -8.06 2.83 9.61
C CYS A 45 -6.81 2.27 10.33
N ILE A 46 -5.94 1.56 9.61
CA ILE A 46 -4.68 1.03 10.15
C ILE A 46 -3.78 2.18 10.62
N THR A 47 -3.69 3.26 9.87
CA THR A 47 -2.89 4.45 10.21
C THR A 47 -3.59 5.40 11.18
N ARG A 48 -4.75 5.04 11.74
CA ARG A 48 -5.59 5.87 12.64
C ARG A 48 -6.00 7.22 12.06
N VAL A 49 -5.81 7.47 10.76
CA VAL A 49 -6.37 8.64 10.04
C VAL A 49 -7.90 8.56 10.05
N GLU A 50 -8.43 7.33 9.95
CA GLU A 50 -9.85 7.05 10.09
C GLU A 50 -10.11 6.17 11.31
N LYS A 51 -11.13 6.52 12.12
CA LYS A 51 -11.55 5.71 13.27
C LYS A 51 -12.38 4.52 12.79
N VAL A 52 -12.14 3.34 13.34
CA VAL A 52 -13.01 2.17 13.19
C VAL A 52 -14.32 2.38 13.99
N ASN A 53 -15.42 1.77 13.54
CA ASN A 53 -16.69 1.78 14.27
C ASN A 53 -16.80 0.59 15.26
N GLY A 54 -15.95 -0.42 15.10
CA GLY A 54 -15.88 -1.59 15.97
C GLY A 54 -14.66 -2.42 15.65
N GLY A 55 -14.35 -3.38 16.55
CA GLY A 55 -13.13 -4.15 16.48
C GLY A 55 -11.90 -3.36 16.92
N ARG A 56 -10.73 -3.93 16.72
CA ARG A 56 -9.45 -3.29 17.08
C ARG A 56 -8.36 -3.62 16.07
N ILE A 57 -7.35 -2.75 16.02
CA ILE A 57 -6.13 -2.93 15.24
C ILE A 57 -4.97 -2.91 16.23
N VAL A 58 -4.18 -3.97 16.20
CA VAL A 58 -3.11 -4.23 17.16
C VAL A 58 -1.82 -4.50 16.40
N TYR A 59 -0.73 -3.96 16.88
CA TYR A 59 0.61 -4.33 16.45
C TYR A 59 1.34 -5.01 17.63
N THR A 60 1.97 -6.14 17.35
CA THR A 60 2.82 -6.83 18.29
C THR A 60 4.26 -6.81 17.79
N ASP A 61 5.19 -6.54 18.70
CA ASP A 61 6.63 -6.57 18.42
C ASP A 61 7.16 -8.01 18.21
N GLY A 62 8.49 -8.14 18.04
CA GLY A 62 9.16 -9.42 17.84
C GLY A 62 9.02 -10.38 19.03
N ASP A 63 8.78 -9.85 20.24
CA ASP A 63 8.57 -10.63 21.48
C ASP A 63 7.09 -11.00 21.67
N GLY A 64 6.19 -10.60 20.75
CA GLY A 64 4.76 -10.85 20.84
C GLY A 64 4.00 -9.91 21.79
N ARG A 65 4.62 -8.80 22.23
CA ARG A 65 3.98 -7.80 23.09
C ARG A 65 3.21 -6.78 22.29
N GLU A 66 2.00 -6.44 22.74
CA GLU A 66 1.19 -5.40 22.12
C GLU A 66 1.81 -4.01 22.35
N VAL A 67 2.04 -3.27 21.24
CA VAL A 67 2.57 -1.91 21.25
C VAL A 67 1.41 -0.93 21.14
N LYS A 68 1.23 -0.08 22.17
CA LYS A 68 0.11 0.89 22.23
C LYS A 68 0.18 1.94 21.12
N ASP A 69 1.37 2.54 20.95
CA ASP A 69 1.61 3.59 19.96
C ASP A 69 2.36 3.04 18.77
N TYR A 70 1.68 2.12 18.06
CA TYR A 70 2.27 1.39 16.95
C TYR A 70 2.47 2.22 15.67
N LEU A 71 2.06 3.47 15.63
CA LEU A 71 2.19 4.31 14.44
C LEU A 71 3.65 4.56 14.06
N ASP A 72 4.57 4.56 15.03
CA ASP A 72 6.01 4.67 14.78
C ASP A 72 6.56 3.46 14.01
N HIS A 73 5.86 2.31 14.08
CA HIS A 73 6.18 1.10 13.34
C HIS A 73 5.52 1.03 11.96
N ILE A 74 4.78 2.08 11.56
CA ILE A 74 4.06 2.11 10.28
C ILE A 74 4.57 3.22 9.37
N GLY A 75 5.00 2.84 8.17
CA GLY A 75 5.18 3.75 7.05
C GLY A 75 3.94 3.75 6.16
N TYR A 76 3.50 4.92 5.72
CA TYR A 76 2.33 5.04 4.86
C TYR A 76 2.59 5.96 3.66
N LEU A 77 2.33 5.43 2.46
CA LEU A 77 2.23 6.20 1.23
C LEU A 77 0.77 6.31 0.83
N PRO A 78 0.14 7.49 0.90
CA PRO A 78 -1.23 7.69 0.45
C PRO A 78 -1.33 7.66 -1.09
N GLN A 79 -2.53 7.42 -1.60
CA GLN A 79 -2.80 7.43 -3.04
C GLN A 79 -2.41 8.76 -3.70
N ASN A 80 -2.75 9.88 -3.07
CA ASN A 80 -2.30 11.21 -3.46
C ASN A 80 -1.21 11.65 -2.48
N PHE A 81 0.02 11.66 -2.96
CA PHE A 81 1.17 12.18 -2.22
C PHE A 81 1.53 13.54 -2.79
N ASP A 82 0.94 14.57 -2.20
CA ASP A 82 1.25 15.97 -2.50
C ASP A 82 2.11 16.55 -1.39
N VAL A 83 3.24 17.11 -1.77
CA VAL A 83 4.18 17.79 -0.89
C VAL A 83 4.48 19.18 -1.45
N PHE A 84 5.05 20.04 -0.62
CA PHE A 84 5.41 21.39 -0.98
C PHE A 84 6.29 21.43 -2.25
N PRO A 85 5.80 22.02 -3.35
CA PRO A 85 6.47 21.95 -4.65
C PRO A 85 7.83 22.64 -4.68
N GLU A 86 8.06 23.58 -3.75
CA GLU A 86 9.28 24.38 -3.67
C GLU A 86 10.40 23.72 -2.85
N LEU A 87 10.06 22.71 -2.03
CA LEU A 87 11.08 21.96 -1.28
C LEU A 87 11.86 21.04 -2.21
N THR A 88 13.13 20.83 -1.90
CA THR A 88 13.97 19.80 -2.51
C THR A 88 13.60 18.41 -1.98
N ALA A 89 14.01 17.35 -2.66
CA ALA A 89 13.80 15.98 -2.18
C ALA A 89 14.42 15.78 -0.78
N TYR A 90 15.60 16.34 -0.55
CA TYR A 90 16.27 16.34 0.77
C TYR A 90 15.41 17.03 1.84
N GLU A 91 14.96 18.25 1.58
CA GLU A 91 14.16 19.04 2.53
C GLU A 91 12.81 18.37 2.84
N VAL A 92 12.20 17.68 1.86
CA VAL A 92 10.98 16.89 2.08
C VAL A 92 11.21 15.79 3.12
N LEU A 93 12.31 15.02 3.00
CA LEU A 93 12.62 13.95 3.94
C LEU A 93 12.92 14.50 5.33
N GLN A 94 13.69 15.59 5.41
CA GLN A 94 13.97 16.29 6.67
C GLN A 94 12.67 16.82 7.32
N PHE A 95 11.77 17.39 6.52
CA PHE A 95 10.47 17.87 7.00
C PHE A 95 9.62 16.74 7.60
N PHE A 96 9.49 15.59 6.89
CA PHE A 96 8.72 14.46 7.41
C PHE A 96 9.36 13.79 8.62
N ALA A 97 10.69 13.72 8.68
CA ALA A 97 11.40 13.25 9.86
C ALA A 97 11.09 14.11 11.08
N ASN A 98 11.15 15.44 10.92
CA ASN A 98 10.80 16.38 11.98
C ASN A 98 9.34 16.24 12.43
N LEU A 99 8.40 16.04 11.51
CA LEU A 99 6.98 15.80 11.85
C LEU A 99 6.78 14.52 12.66
N LYS A 100 7.58 13.48 12.38
CA LYS A 100 7.57 12.22 13.15
C LYS A 100 8.34 12.35 14.48
N GLY A 101 9.00 13.46 14.77
CA GLY A 101 9.90 13.61 15.91
C GLY A 101 11.18 12.77 15.79
N TYR A 102 11.51 12.30 14.60
CA TYR A 102 12.68 11.48 14.29
C TYR A 102 13.87 12.37 13.90
N LYS A 103 15.00 12.18 14.57
CA LYS A 103 16.25 12.89 14.25
C LYS A 103 16.96 12.12 13.14
N ILE A 104 16.66 12.47 11.89
CA ILE A 104 17.31 11.87 10.72
C ILE A 104 18.66 12.55 10.46
N THR A 105 19.69 11.76 10.15
CA THR A 105 21.00 12.28 9.72
C THR A 105 21.03 12.50 8.22
N GLU A 106 22.03 13.24 7.75
CA GLU A 106 22.24 13.47 6.31
C GLU A 106 22.55 12.14 5.58
N GLU A 107 23.34 11.29 6.20
CA GLU A 107 23.69 9.96 5.66
C GLU A 107 22.46 9.06 5.53
N GLU A 108 21.53 9.11 6.49
CA GLU A 108 20.26 8.35 6.40
C GLU A 108 19.38 8.85 5.27
N ILE A 109 19.30 10.17 5.05
CA ILE A 109 18.56 10.76 3.92
C ILE A 109 19.20 10.31 2.59
N ASP A 110 20.50 10.42 2.48
CA ASP A 110 21.24 10.05 1.27
C ASP A 110 21.08 8.55 0.97
N HIS A 111 21.09 7.71 2.00
CA HIS A 111 20.84 6.28 1.86
C HIS A 111 19.40 5.98 1.40
N LEU A 112 18.39 6.66 1.94
CA LEU A 112 17.01 6.52 1.48
C LEU A 112 16.87 6.93 0.00
N LEU A 113 17.50 8.03 -0.40
CA LEU A 113 17.49 8.49 -1.79
C LEU A 113 18.21 7.50 -2.72
N GLU A 114 19.30 6.89 -2.27
CA GLU A 114 20.05 5.88 -3.02
C GLU A 114 19.21 4.62 -3.25
N ILE A 115 18.63 4.04 -2.21
CA ILE A 115 17.77 2.84 -2.31
C ILE A 115 16.63 3.05 -3.32
N LEU A 116 16.12 4.28 -3.38
CA LEU A 116 14.97 4.66 -4.22
C LEU A 116 15.39 5.22 -5.59
N ASN A 117 16.69 5.16 -5.94
CA ASN A 117 17.26 5.70 -7.17
C ASN A 117 16.90 7.19 -7.37
N LEU A 118 17.03 8.00 -6.31
CA LEU A 118 16.77 9.44 -6.29
C LEU A 118 17.98 10.28 -5.91
N SER A 119 19.20 9.69 -5.75
CA SER A 119 20.40 10.45 -5.37
C SER A 119 20.69 11.63 -6.31
N PRO A 120 20.56 11.51 -7.67
CA PRO A 120 20.75 12.65 -8.56
C PRO A 120 19.72 13.77 -8.38
N GLN A 121 18.56 13.48 -7.76
CA GLN A 121 17.47 14.43 -7.53
C GLN A 121 17.47 15.03 -6.12
N ARG A 122 18.49 14.75 -5.30
CA ARG A 122 18.58 15.18 -3.89
C ARG A 122 18.22 16.67 -3.71
N ASP A 123 18.84 17.53 -4.50
CA ASP A 123 18.70 18.99 -4.40
C ASP A 123 17.72 19.56 -5.44
N MET A 124 16.99 18.70 -6.18
CA MET A 124 15.95 19.12 -7.09
C MET A 124 14.65 19.41 -6.36
N THR A 125 13.97 20.50 -6.74
CA THR A 125 12.66 20.83 -6.17
C THR A 125 11.59 19.84 -6.65
N VAL A 126 10.63 19.54 -5.77
CA VAL A 126 9.55 18.57 -6.04
C VAL A 126 8.77 18.89 -7.32
N LYS A 127 8.56 20.16 -7.64
CA LYS A 127 7.86 20.57 -8.88
C LYS A 127 8.55 20.08 -10.16
N THR A 128 9.87 19.88 -10.12
CA THR A 128 10.66 19.43 -11.29
C THR A 128 10.73 17.90 -11.41
N LEU A 129 10.29 17.17 -10.39
CA LEU A 129 10.31 15.71 -10.39
C LEU A 129 9.18 15.13 -11.27
N SER A 130 9.45 14.03 -11.98
CA SER A 130 8.42 13.23 -12.65
C SER A 130 7.43 12.63 -11.66
N GLY A 131 6.28 12.16 -12.14
CA GLY A 131 5.29 11.47 -11.30
C GLY A 131 5.90 10.24 -10.59
N GLY A 132 6.69 9.44 -11.30
CA GLY A 132 7.38 8.29 -10.73
C GLY A 132 8.44 8.69 -9.69
N MET A 133 9.21 9.76 -9.91
CA MET A 133 10.15 10.29 -8.91
C MET A 133 9.43 10.77 -7.66
N LYS A 134 8.31 11.51 -7.79
CA LYS A 134 7.48 11.93 -6.65
C LYS A 134 6.96 10.73 -5.88
N ARG A 135 6.53 9.67 -6.57
CA ARG A 135 6.05 8.45 -5.93
C ARG A 135 7.16 7.76 -5.13
N ARG A 136 8.37 7.68 -5.69
CA ARG A 136 9.54 7.14 -4.98
C ARG A 136 9.93 7.99 -3.78
N LEU A 137 9.87 9.33 -3.89
CA LEU A 137 10.06 10.22 -2.75
C LEU A 137 9.01 10.00 -1.64
N GLY A 138 7.76 9.73 -2.04
CA GLY A 138 6.69 9.34 -1.11
C GLY A 138 6.96 8.01 -0.39
N ILE A 139 7.66 7.06 -1.04
CA ILE A 139 8.11 5.84 -0.36
C ILE A 139 9.26 6.18 0.61
N ALA A 140 10.20 7.06 0.21
CA ALA A 140 11.30 7.48 1.08
C ALA A 140 10.77 8.02 2.41
N GLN A 141 9.79 8.94 2.37
CA GLN A 141 9.17 9.48 3.59
C GLN A 141 8.47 8.40 4.43
N ALA A 142 7.87 7.38 3.78
CA ALA A 142 7.23 6.27 4.49
C ALA A 142 8.26 5.38 5.21
N LEU A 143 9.49 5.31 4.71
CA LEU A 143 10.58 4.51 5.28
C LEU A 143 11.34 5.22 6.41
N ILE A 144 11.10 6.51 6.67
CA ILE A 144 11.75 7.24 7.77
C ILE A 144 11.43 6.57 9.10
N GLY A 145 12.48 6.26 9.86
CA GLY A 145 12.39 5.56 11.15
C GLY A 145 12.32 4.05 11.03
N ASP A 146 12.61 3.50 9.86
CA ASP A 146 12.72 2.05 9.58
C ASP A 146 11.50 1.23 10.04
N PRO A 147 10.28 1.52 9.55
CA PRO A 147 9.05 0.91 10.03
C PRO A 147 8.97 -0.59 9.69
N ASP A 148 8.38 -1.39 10.59
CA ASP A 148 8.13 -2.82 10.38
C ASP A 148 6.98 -3.11 9.41
N VAL A 149 6.07 -2.15 9.25
CA VAL A 149 4.90 -2.24 8.38
C VAL A 149 4.91 -1.09 7.38
N LEU A 150 4.83 -1.42 6.10
CA LEU A 150 4.76 -0.44 5.01
C LEU A 150 3.42 -0.58 4.28
N LEU A 151 2.62 0.47 4.32
CA LEU A 151 1.32 0.54 3.67
C LEU A 151 1.42 1.45 2.44
N LEU A 152 1.12 0.92 1.26
CA LEU A 152 1.23 1.64 -0.01
C LEU A 152 -0.14 1.65 -0.71
N ASP A 153 -0.73 2.84 -0.84
CA ASP A 153 -2.07 2.98 -1.41
C ASP A 153 -2.00 3.30 -2.91
N GLU A 154 -2.42 2.37 -3.77
CA GLU A 154 -2.39 2.45 -5.24
C GLU A 154 -1.02 2.96 -5.77
N PRO A 155 0.10 2.34 -5.36
CA PRO A 155 1.43 2.93 -5.57
C PRO A 155 1.88 2.95 -7.05
N THR A 156 1.27 2.16 -7.92
CA THR A 156 1.60 2.04 -9.35
C THR A 156 0.60 2.73 -10.25
N ALA A 157 -0.46 3.33 -9.68
CA ALA A 157 -1.48 4.01 -10.46
C ALA A 157 -0.89 5.21 -11.23
N GLY A 158 -1.16 5.27 -12.54
CA GLY A 158 -0.70 6.36 -13.41
C GLY A 158 0.79 6.31 -13.79
N LEU A 159 1.54 5.28 -13.37
CA LEU A 159 2.91 5.06 -13.82
C LEU A 159 2.95 4.44 -15.21
N ASP A 160 3.88 4.89 -16.04
CA ASP A 160 4.19 4.23 -17.29
C ASP A 160 4.87 2.85 -17.05
N PRO A 161 5.04 2.00 -18.09
CA PRO A 161 5.62 0.66 -17.92
C PRO A 161 7.04 0.65 -17.34
N GLU A 162 7.89 1.62 -17.71
CA GLU A 162 9.26 1.73 -17.23
C GLU A 162 9.31 2.12 -15.76
N GLU A 163 8.57 3.16 -15.36
CA GLU A 163 8.46 3.59 -13.96
C GLU A 163 7.82 2.50 -13.09
N ARG A 164 6.88 1.72 -13.63
CA ARG A 164 6.30 0.58 -12.91
C ARG A 164 7.34 -0.52 -12.67
N LEU A 165 8.22 -0.80 -13.64
CA LEU A 165 9.32 -1.73 -13.45
C LEU A 165 10.31 -1.23 -12.40
N ASN A 166 10.66 0.06 -12.46
CA ASN A 166 11.51 0.70 -11.46
C ASN A 166 10.91 0.60 -10.06
N PHE A 167 9.61 0.86 -9.92
CA PHE A 167 8.88 0.69 -8.66
C PHE A 167 8.98 -0.75 -8.14
N LYS A 168 8.78 -1.76 -8.99
CA LYS A 168 8.89 -3.18 -8.61
C LYS A 168 10.27 -3.52 -8.06
N ASN A 169 11.32 -3.01 -8.67
CA ASN A 169 12.69 -3.21 -8.20
C ASN A 169 12.94 -2.54 -6.84
N VAL A 170 12.38 -1.34 -6.64
CA VAL A 170 12.42 -0.63 -5.36
C VAL A 170 11.74 -1.48 -4.26
N ILE A 171 10.51 -1.94 -4.48
CA ILE A 171 9.79 -2.75 -3.48
C ILE A 171 10.58 -4.00 -3.10
N ARG A 172 11.20 -4.69 -4.07
CA ARG A 172 12.03 -5.87 -3.79
C ARG A 172 13.24 -5.56 -2.90
N ARG A 173 13.82 -4.35 -3.02
CA ARG A 173 14.95 -3.93 -2.19
C ARG A 173 14.55 -3.59 -0.77
N ILE A 174 13.38 -2.93 -0.59
CA ILE A 174 12.95 -2.39 0.70
C ILE A 174 12.09 -3.37 1.51
N LYS A 175 11.57 -4.45 0.90
CA LYS A 175 10.67 -5.37 1.61
C LYS A 175 11.34 -6.01 2.84
N GLY A 176 12.59 -6.51 2.73
CA GLY A 176 13.28 -7.16 3.85
C GLY A 176 12.38 -8.10 4.63
N ASP A 177 12.44 -8.02 5.96
CA ASP A 177 11.56 -8.73 6.90
C ASP A 177 10.32 -7.90 7.30
N ARG A 178 9.92 -6.92 6.47
CA ARG A 178 8.76 -6.06 6.75
C ARG A 178 7.47 -6.70 6.29
N CYS A 179 6.39 -6.31 6.95
CA CYS A 179 5.05 -6.48 6.42
C CYS A 179 4.77 -5.36 5.40
N VAL A 180 4.68 -5.67 4.12
CA VAL A 180 4.34 -4.71 3.07
C VAL A 180 2.92 -4.98 2.60
N VAL A 181 2.03 -3.99 2.68
CA VAL A 181 0.67 -4.07 2.13
C VAL A 181 0.54 -3.06 1.02
N LEU A 182 0.37 -3.51 -0.22
CA LEU A 182 0.08 -2.61 -1.33
C LEU A 182 -1.35 -2.82 -1.84
N SER A 183 -2.12 -1.73 -1.84
CA SER A 183 -3.43 -1.73 -2.44
C SER A 183 -3.32 -1.54 -3.95
N THR A 184 -4.07 -2.31 -4.72
CA THR A 184 -4.14 -2.14 -6.16
C THR A 184 -5.40 -2.80 -6.74
N HIS A 185 -5.78 -2.37 -7.95
CA HIS A 185 -6.75 -3.06 -8.78
C HIS A 185 -6.08 -3.74 -10.00
N ILE A 186 -4.74 -3.71 -10.07
CA ILE A 186 -3.94 -4.21 -11.19
C ILE A 186 -3.37 -5.58 -10.84
N ILE A 187 -3.87 -6.63 -11.46
CA ILE A 187 -3.51 -8.02 -11.16
C ILE A 187 -2.02 -8.30 -11.44
N THR A 188 -1.47 -7.75 -12.53
CA THR A 188 -0.06 -7.96 -12.91
C THR A 188 0.95 -7.39 -11.90
N ASP A 189 0.55 -6.40 -11.09
CA ASP A 189 1.39 -5.89 -10.01
C ASP A 189 1.41 -6.88 -8.84
N ILE A 190 0.25 -7.46 -8.53
CA ILE A 190 0.13 -8.47 -7.48
C ILE A 190 0.97 -9.71 -7.83
N GLU A 191 0.82 -10.25 -9.04
CA GLU A 191 1.57 -11.44 -9.51
C GLU A 191 3.08 -11.28 -9.40
N SER A 192 3.58 -10.07 -9.61
CA SER A 192 5.01 -9.81 -9.68
C SER A 192 5.65 -9.37 -8.35
N LEU A 193 4.86 -8.90 -7.37
CA LEU A 193 5.34 -8.27 -6.15
C LEU A 193 4.86 -8.96 -4.87
N CYS A 194 3.68 -9.59 -4.89
CA CYS A 194 3.03 -10.03 -3.67
C CYS A 194 3.24 -11.53 -3.44
N ASP A 195 3.53 -11.86 -2.19
CA ASP A 195 3.65 -13.23 -1.73
C ASP A 195 2.25 -13.80 -1.41
N ARG A 196 1.35 -12.95 -0.90
CA ARG A 196 -0.03 -13.28 -0.52
C ARG A 196 -1.03 -12.25 -1.02
N ILE A 197 -2.29 -12.65 -1.16
CA ILE A 197 -3.35 -11.79 -1.69
C ILE A 197 -4.50 -11.71 -0.69
N LEU A 198 -4.98 -10.48 -0.50
CA LEU A 198 -6.15 -10.15 0.28
C LEU A 198 -7.18 -9.53 -0.66
N VAL A 199 -8.27 -10.23 -0.93
CA VAL A 199 -9.35 -9.70 -1.78
C VAL A 199 -10.39 -9.02 -0.90
N LEU A 200 -10.54 -7.71 -1.06
CA LEU A 200 -11.56 -6.92 -0.37
C LEU A 200 -12.80 -6.76 -1.28
N CYS A 201 -13.86 -7.43 -0.90
CA CYS A 201 -15.14 -7.40 -1.60
C CYS A 201 -16.29 -7.31 -0.57
N ASP A 202 -17.23 -6.39 -0.81
CA ASP A 202 -18.43 -6.19 0.04
C ASP A 202 -18.13 -6.09 1.54
N GLY A 203 -17.05 -5.39 1.86
CA GLY A 203 -16.59 -5.19 3.23
C GLY A 203 -15.90 -6.39 3.89
N ARG A 204 -15.66 -7.47 3.17
CA ARG A 204 -15.02 -8.69 3.67
C ARG A 204 -13.69 -8.92 2.99
N ILE A 205 -12.77 -9.55 3.71
CA ILE A 205 -11.49 -9.99 3.17
C ILE A 205 -11.50 -11.51 3.01
N THR A 206 -11.10 -11.96 1.81
CA THR A 206 -10.71 -13.35 1.56
C THR A 206 -9.21 -13.38 1.27
N ALA A 207 -8.47 -14.19 2.03
CA ALA A 207 -7.02 -14.32 1.87
C ALA A 207 -6.69 -15.51 0.96
N PHE A 208 -5.66 -15.35 0.13
CA PHE A 208 -5.11 -16.36 -0.75
C PHE A 208 -3.59 -16.40 -0.60
N ASP A 209 -3.03 -17.60 -0.56
CA ASP A 209 -1.59 -17.79 -0.39
C ASP A 209 -0.79 -17.53 -1.67
N SER A 210 -1.45 -17.39 -2.82
CA SER A 210 -0.81 -17.06 -4.10
C SER A 210 -1.82 -16.60 -5.15
N CYS A 211 -1.32 -16.01 -6.24
CA CYS A 211 -2.13 -15.70 -7.43
C CYS A 211 -2.70 -16.97 -8.07
N GLY A 212 -1.99 -18.09 -8.03
CA GLY A 212 -2.50 -19.37 -8.51
C GLY A 212 -3.75 -19.81 -7.75
N ALA A 213 -3.73 -19.73 -6.41
CA ALA A 213 -4.88 -20.04 -5.58
C ALA A 213 -6.10 -19.14 -5.87
N LEU A 214 -5.86 -17.85 -6.13
CA LEU A 214 -6.91 -16.93 -6.55
C LEU A 214 -7.48 -17.30 -7.94
N ALA A 215 -6.60 -17.63 -8.91
CA ALA A 215 -7.00 -18.02 -10.26
C ALA A 215 -7.82 -19.32 -10.26
N ASP A 216 -7.49 -20.28 -9.38
CA ASP A 216 -8.22 -21.54 -9.25
C ASP A 216 -9.69 -21.33 -8.83
N VAL A 217 -9.97 -20.32 -8.00
CA VAL A 217 -11.36 -19.97 -7.63
C VAL A 217 -12.16 -19.43 -8.83
N ALA A 218 -11.48 -18.78 -9.78
CA ALA A 218 -12.11 -18.27 -11.01
C ALA A 218 -12.22 -19.32 -12.12
N ARG A 219 -11.53 -20.47 -11.99
CA ARG A 219 -11.52 -21.53 -13.00
C ARG A 219 -12.95 -22.07 -13.23
N GLY A 220 -13.37 -22.11 -14.50
CA GLY A 220 -14.72 -22.53 -14.88
C GLY A 220 -15.82 -21.49 -14.66
N LYS A 221 -15.48 -20.28 -14.15
CA LYS A 221 -16.42 -19.15 -13.98
C LYS A 221 -16.15 -18.01 -14.94
N VAL A 222 -15.06 -18.09 -15.72
CA VAL A 222 -14.66 -17.10 -16.72
C VAL A 222 -14.60 -17.81 -18.06
N TYR A 223 -15.31 -17.28 -19.06
CA TYR A 223 -15.35 -17.79 -20.42
C TYR A 223 -14.87 -16.72 -21.37
N ALA A 224 -13.98 -17.06 -22.31
CA ALA A 224 -13.69 -16.23 -23.45
C ALA A 224 -14.81 -16.41 -24.48
N VAL A 225 -15.46 -15.33 -24.88
CA VAL A 225 -16.47 -15.32 -25.93
C VAL A 225 -15.89 -14.58 -27.13
N GLU A 226 -15.70 -15.29 -28.25
CA GLU A 226 -15.45 -14.63 -29.52
C GLU A 226 -16.77 -14.08 -30.04
N SER A 227 -16.93 -12.77 -29.98
CA SER A 227 -18.11 -12.08 -30.52
C SER A 227 -17.68 -11.06 -31.55
N THR A 228 -18.32 -11.12 -32.70
CA THR A 228 -18.22 -10.10 -33.76
C THR A 228 -19.24 -8.98 -33.56
N ALA A 229 -20.05 -9.03 -32.51
CA ALA A 229 -21.07 -8.03 -32.22
C ALA A 229 -20.54 -7.07 -31.10
N ASP A 230 -20.88 -5.77 -31.28
CA ASP A 230 -20.59 -4.75 -30.26
C ASP A 230 -21.16 -5.17 -28.90
N LEU A 231 -20.27 -5.26 -27.90
CA LEU A 231 -20.60 -5.57 -26.49
C LEU A 231 -21.29 -4.37 -25.82
N ALA A 232 -22.46 -3.99 -26.31
CA ALA A 232 -23.24 -2.87 -25.77
C ALA A 232 -24.21 -3.26 -24.64
N THR A 233 -24.28 -4.55 -24.26
CA THR A 233 -25.16 -5.02 -23.16
C THR A 233 -24.37 -5.60 -22.01
N PRO A 234 -24.58 -5.12 -20.76
CA PRO A 234 -23.97 -5.72 -19.58
C PRO A 234 -24.57 -7.13 -19.37
N PHE A 235 -23.67 -8.11 -19.19
CA PHE A 235 -24.08 -9.45 -18.76
C PHE A 235 -24.75 -9.35 -17.36
N HIS A 236 -26.05 -9.60 -17.30
CA HIS A 236 -26.72 -9.89 -16.04
C HIS A 236 -26.42 -11.36 -15.68
N SER A 237 -25.84 -11.56 -14.51
CA SER A 237 -25.65 -12.87 -13.90
C SER A 237 -27.00 -13.57 -13.69
N MET A 238 -27.13 -14.78 -14.22
CA MET A 238 -28.06 -15.76 -13.69
C MET A 238 -27.51 -16.39 -12.43
#